data_136115a1e18a04363d9a596f50a1635d
#
_entry.id   136115a1e18a04363d9a596f50a1635d
#
_cell.length_a   1.000
_cell.length_b   1.000
_cell.length_c   1.000
_cell.angle_alpha   90.00
_cell.angle_beta   90.00
_cell.angle_gamma   90.00
#
_symmetry.space_group_name_H-M   'P 1'
#
loop_
_entity.id
_entity.type
_entity.pdbx_description
1 polymer ?
#
loop_
_entity_poly.entity_id
_entity_poly.type
_entity_poly.pdbx_seq_one_letter_code
_entity_poly.pdbx_strand_id
1 'polypeptide(L)'
;MNMKLRNIPFSPPDMTEMEAQEVREAILSGWITTGPRTKKLEREISAFLHTEKTVCLNSATAAMEMVLHLLGVGPGDEVIVPAYTYTATASVTQHVGAKLVMVDSQKDCVEMDYDQLAEAITEKTKVVVPVDLGGIVCDYDRVFEIVEQKKHLFRPSNALQAKIGRIVVAADCAHAFGASRKGKMAGEIADFSSFSFHAVKNFTTAEGGALTWHLHFGDEKVEPTPIPSLKGRETGTDVRTVSGYHGIPYVEGETWNELLYRLSQLFSLHGQNKDALAKTKLGAWEYDIIGPWYKCNMTDIMAALGLVQMERYPQLLARRKEIIQRYDEGLKDLNVKVLNHYGNDHQGSMS
;
A
#
# COMPACT_ATOMS: atom_id res chain seq x y z
N MET A 1 -48.86 -15.11 -4.23
CA MET A 1 -47.56 -15.53 -4.81
C MET A 1 -46.58 -15.72 -3.67
N ASN A 2 -46.16 -16.96 -3.39
CA ASN A 2 -45.08 -17.21 -2.44
C ASN A 2 -43.77 -16.72 -3.09
N MET A 3 -43.31 -15.52 -2.73
CA MET A 3 -41.98 -15.10 -3.10
C MET A 3 -40.97 -15.98 -2.36
N LYS A 4 -40.28 -16.83 -3.13
CA LYS A 4 -39.17 -17.64 -2.61
C LYS A 4 -38.07 -16.66 -2.18
N LEU A 5 -37.89 -16.48 -0.88
CA LEU A 5 -36.82 -15.63 -0.35
C LEU A 5 -35.46 -16.13 -0.89
N ARG A 6 -34.75 -15.25 -1.59
CA ARG A 6 -33.41 -15.54 -2.09
C ARG A 6 -32.42 -15.29 -0.97
N ASN A 7 -31.62 -16.28 -0.62
CA ASN A 7 -30.49 -16.09 0.27
C ASN A 7 -29.37 -15.42 -0.51
N ILE A 8 -28.95 -14.23 -0.08
CA ILE A 8 -27.81 -13.49 -0.66
C ILE A 8 -26.69 -13.57 0.37
N PRO A 9 -25.61 -14.33 0.10
CA PRO A 9 -24.48 -14.41 1.01
C PRO A 9 -23.72 -13.08 1.07
N PHE A 10 -23.08 -12.83 2.21
CA PHE A 10 -22.26 -11.63 2.40
C PHE A 10 -20.96 -11.74 1.59
N SER A 11 -20.84 -10.91 0.54
CA SER A 11 -19.64 -10.69 -0.27
C SER A 11 -18.77 -11.93 -0.54
N PRO A 12 -19.32 -13.04 -1.09
CA PRO A 12 -18.50 -14.18 -1.44
C PRO A 12 -17.54 -13.81 -2.59
N PRO A 13 -16.31 -14.31 -2.58
CA PRO A 13 -15.40 -14.11 -3.71
C PRO A 13 -15.92 -14.82 -4.96
N ASP A 14 -15.70 -14.22 -6.13
CA ASP A 14 -15.99 -14.84 -7.42
C ASP A 14 -14.80 -15.74 -7.80
N MET A 15 -14.93 -17.03 -7.58
CA MET A 15 -13.93 -18.05 -7.88
C MET A 15 -14.44 -19.04 -8.92
N THR A 16 -13.57 -19.50 -9.79
CA THR A 16 -13.86 -20.46 -10.86
C THR A 16 -12.87 -21.63 -10.82
N GLU A 17 -13.05 -22.58 -11.74
CA GLU A 17 -12.11 -23.67 -11.94
C GLU A 17 -10.71 -23.18 -12.36
N MET A 18 -10.60 -21.97 -12.95
CA MET A 18 -9.32 -21.40 -13.36
C MET A 18 -8.44 -21.14 -12.13
N GLU A 19 -8.99 -20.51 -11.09
CA GLU A 19 -8.27 -20.27 -9.83
C GLU A 19 -7.88 -21.59 -9.16
N ALA A 20 -8.78 -22.57 -9.13
CA ALA A 20 -8.50 -23.89 -8.56
C ALA A 20 -7.38 -24.62 -9.31
N GLN A 21 -7.34 -24.55 -10.63
CA GLN A 21 -6.32 -25.15 -11.45
C GLN A 21 -4.95 -24.50 -11.25
N GLU A 22 -4.86 -23.13 -11.23
CA GLU A 22 -3.60 -22.43 -11.03
C GLU A 22 -3.00 -22.69 -9.63
N VAL A 23 -3.85 -22.77 -8.60
CA VAL A 23 -3.43 -23.17 -7.24
C VAL A 23 -2.92 -24.60 -7.24
N ARG A 24 -3.62 -25.51 -7.91
CA ARG A 24 -3.18 -26.90 -8.07
C ARG A 24 -1.80 -26.98 -8.71
N GLU A 25 -1.57 -26.20 -9.76
CA GLU A 25 -0.27 -26.16 -10.45
C GLU A 25 0.82 -25.57 -9.55
N ALA A 26 0.52 -24.53 -8.76
CA ALA A 26 1.43 -24.00 -7.76
C ALA A 26 1.88 -25.09 -6.77
N ILE A 27 0.92 -25.85 -6.23
CA ILE A 27 1.20 -26.95 -5.28
C ILE A 27 2.04 -28.02 -5.93
N LEU A 28 1.68 -28.50 -7.14
CA LEU A 28 2.37 -29.57 -7.85
C LEU A 28 3.78 -29.18 -8.34
N SER A 29 4.02 -27.88 -8.55
CA SER A 29 5.37 -27.37 -8.88
C SER A 29 6.37 -27.55 -7.74
N GLY A 30 5.90 -27.81 -6.52
CA GLY A 30 6.72 -27.83 -5.30
C GLY A 30 7.11 -26.44 -4.80
N TRP A 31 6.76 -25.37 -5.51
CA TRP A 31 7.05 -24.00 -5.11
C TRP A 31 5.82 -23.34 -4.49
N ILE A 32 5.73 -23.38 -3.17
CA ILE A 32 4.54 -22.95 -2.41
C ILE A 32 4.76 -21.71 -1.53
N THR A 33 6.01 -21.26 -1.32
CA THR A 33 6.37 -20.02 -0.64
C THR A 33 6.53 -18.88 -1.67
N THR A 34 7.08 -17.73 -1.27
CA THR A 34 7.37 -16.62 -2.22
C THR A 34 8.28 -17.11 -3.35
N GLY A 35 7.85 -16.97 -4.58
CA GLY A 35 8.56 -17.50 -5.73
C GLY A 35 8.15 -16.86 -7.06
N PRO A 36 8.21 -17.62 -8.16
CA PRO A 36 7.96 -17.09 -9.51
C PRO A 36 6.58 -16.47 -9.70
N ARG A 37 5.52 -17.05 -9.08
CA ARG A 37 4.16 -16.54 -9.18
C ARG A 37 3.99 -15.20 -8.47
N THR A 38 4.52 -15.08 -7.26
CA THR A 38 4.54 -13.81 -6.53
C THR A 38 5.25 -12.73 -7.34
N LYS A 39 6.44 -13.04 -7.90
CA LYS A 39 7.19 -12.08 -8.72
C LYS A 39 6.48 -11.71 -10.03
N LYS A 40 5.72 -12.63 -10.61
CA LYS A 40 4.86 -12.34 -11.77
C LYS A 40 3.72 -11.41 -11.39
N LEU A 41 3.01 -11.71 -10.29
CA LEU A 41 1.90 -10.89 -9.79
C LEU A 41 2.35 -9.46 -9.46
N GLU A 42 3.51 -9.28 -8.80
CA GLU A 42 4.09 -7.96 -8.52
C GLU A 42 4.27 -7.12 -9.80
N ARG A 43 4.77 -7.74 -10.89
CA ARG A 43 4.94 -7.06 -12.18
C ARG A 43 3.60 -6.72 -12.84
N GLU A 44 2.63 -7.64 -12.81
CA GLU A 44 1.31 -7.41 -13.39
C GLU A 44 0.54 -6.31 -12.65
N ILE A 45 0.63 -6.27 -11.32
CA ILE A 45 0.04 -5.19 -10.52
C ILE A 45 0.72 -3.85 -10.85
N SER A 46 2.06 -3.79 -10.92
CA SER A 46 2.76 -2.56 -11.28
C SER A 46 2.34 -2.06 -12.67
N ALA A 47 2.23 -2.96 -13.65
CA ALA A 47 1.79 -2.61 -15.00
C ALA A 47 0.34 -2.11 -15.02
N PHE A 48 -0.56 -2.77 -14.28
CA PHE A 48 -1.97 -2.41 -14.20
C PHE A 48 -2.20 -1.04 -13.51
N LEU A 49 -1.42 -0.75 -12.46
CA LEU A 49 -1.53 0.48 -11.69
C LEU A 49 -0.61 1.61 -12.18
N HIS A 50 0.19 1.38 -13.23
CA HIS A 50 1.20 2.33 -13.77
C HIS A 50 2.19 2.82 -12.69
N THR A 51 2.63 1.91 -11.81
CA THR A 51 3.55 2.23 -10.71
C THR A 51 4.96 1.70 -10.97
N GLU A 52 5.98 2.27 -10.32
CA GLU A 52 7.37 1.90 -10.51
C GLU A 52 7.64 0.46 -10.08
N LYS A 53 7.15 0.08 -8.91
CA LYS A 53 7.32 -1.25 -8.32
C LYS A 53 6.14 -1.61 -7.44
N THR A 54 5.97 -2.92 -7.25
CA THR A 54 5.01 -3.50 -6.32
C THR A 54 5.71 -4.58 -5.48
N VAL A 55 5.34 -4.66 -4.22
CA VAL A 55 5.71 -5.77 -3.31
C VAL A 55 4.43 -6.41 -2.79
N CYS A 56 4.25 -7.69 -3.08
CA CYS A 56 3.13 -8.47 -2.57
C CYS A 56 3.40 -8.96 -1.14
N LEU A 57 2.46 -8.71 -0.26
CA LEU A 57 2.51 -9.01 1.17
C LEU A 57 1.27 -9.82 1.58
N ASN A 58 1.22 -10.24 2.85
CA ASN A 58 0.11 -11.03 3.36
C ASN A 58 -1.15 -10.21 3.71
N SER A 59 -1.07 -8.88 3.70
CA SER A 59 -2.21 -7.98 3.99
C SER A 59 -1.92 -6.52 3.62
N ALA A 60 -2.97 -5.69 3.47
CA ALA A 60 -2.84 -4.24 3.39
C ALA A 60 -2.27 -3.64 4.68
N THR A 61 -2.61 -4.21 5.84
CA THR A 61 -2.06 -3.78 7.13
C THR A 61 -0.53 -3.88 7.13
N ALA A 62 0.01 -5.01 6.68
CA ALA A 62 1.46 -5.18 6.53
C ALA A 62 2.05 -4.20 5.51
N ALA A 63 1.32 -3.88 4.44
CA ALA A 63 1.76 -2.90 3.44
C ALA A 63 1.82 -1.48 4.02
N MET A 64 0.81 -1.04 4.75
CA MET A 64 0.80 0.27 5.43
C MET A 64 1.91 0.38 6.48
N GLU A 65 2.07 -0.65 7.32
CA GLU A 65 3.13 -0.68 8.34
C GLU A 65 4.52 -0.67 7.68
N MET A 66 4.69 -1.38 6.56
CA MET A 66 5.91 -1.37 5.76
C MET A 66 6.29 0.05 5.29
N VAL A 67 5.32 0.86 4.85
CA VAL A 67 5.57 2.26 4.48
C VAL A 67 6.15 3.04 5.64
N LEU A 68 5.57 2.91 6.84
CA LEU A 68 6.05 3.62 8.02
C LEU A 68 7.48 3.19 8.40
N HIS A 69 7.79 1.89 8.29
CA HIS A 69 9.15 1.39 8.49
C HIS A 69 10.12 1.88 7.42
N LEU A 70 9.75 1.84 6.14
CA LEU A 70 10.59 2.38 5.05
C LEU A 70 10.90 3.86 5.27
N LEU A 71 9.93 4.62 5.76
CA LEU A 71 10.10 6.04 6.08
C LEU A 71 10.82 6.29 7.41
N GLY A 72 11.06 5.25 8.23
CA GLY A 72 11.67 5.39 9.56
C GLY A 72 10.80 6.17 10.55
N VAL A 73 9.49 6.11 10.39
CA VAL A 73 8.52 6.73 11.31
C VAL A 73 8.50 5.97 12.63
N GLY A 74 8.49 6.69 13.75
CA GLY A 74 8.55 6.07 15.07
C GLY A 74 8.22 7.04 16.22
N PRO A 75 8.68 6.72 17.45
CA PRO A 75 8.43 7.55 18.63
C PRO A 75 8.85 9.01 18.43
N GLY A 76 7.92 9.93 18.68
CA GLY A 76 8.12 11.38 18.50
C GLY A 76 7.58 11.94 17.19
N ASP A 77 7.29 11.08 16.21
CA ASP A 77 6.65 11.44 14.95
C ASP A 77 5.12 11.38 15.06
N GLU A 78 4.41 12.05 14.16
CA GLU A 78 2.96 12.06 14.05
C GLU A 78 2.53 11.54 12.67
N VAL A 79 1.45 10.71 12.66
CA VAL A 79 0.76 10.24 11.46
C VAL A 79 -0.69 10.67 11.54
N ILE A 80 -1.18 11.35 10.49
CA ILE A 80 -2.55 11.83 10.41
C ILE A 80 -3.40 10.85 9.61
N VAL A 81 -4.54 10.43 10.17
CA VAL A 81 -5.49 9.51 9.52
C VAL A 81 -6.93 10.04 9.68
N PRO A 82 -7.88 9.67 8.80
CA PRO A 82 -9.30 9.98 9.04
C PRO A 82 -9.83 9.13 10.22
N ALA A 83 -10.78 9.68 10.98
CA ALA A 83 -11.45 8.95 12.05
C ALA A 83 -12.43 7.88 11.51
N TYR A 84 -12.98 8.11 10.31
CA TYR A 84 -13.86 7.16 9.63
C TYR A 84 -13.07 6.25 8.72
N THR A 85 -12.54 5.18 9.28
CA THR A 85 -11.75 4.17 8.58
C THR A 85 -11.80 2.83 9.31
N TYR A 86 -11.24 1.79 8.69
CA TYR A 86 -10.99 0.53 9.37
C TYR A 86 -9.81 0.69 10.35
N THR A 87 -9.86 -0.06 11.45
CA THR A 87 -8.87 0.06 12.54
C THR A 87 -7.42 -0.10 12.09
N ALA A 88 -7.15 -0.87 11.02
CA ALA A 88 -5.80 -1.09 10.52
C ALA A 88 -5.06 0.20 10.17
N THR A 89 -5.74 1.18 9.55
CA THR A 89 -5.16 2.47 9.17
C THR A 89 -4.57 3.23 10.37
N ALA A 90 -5.24 3.13 11.52
CA ALA A 90 -4.79 3.74 12.76
C ALA A 90 -3.79 2.86 13.53
N SER A 91 -4.02 1.55 13.56
CA SER A 91 -3.22 0.59 14.35
C SER A 91 -1.76 0.56 13.94
N VAL A 92 -1.45 0.63 12.64
CA VAL A 92 -0.06 0.61 12.14
C VAL A 92 0.77 1.77 12.68
N THR A 93 0.13 2.94 12.94
CA THR A 93 0.79 4.08 13.59
C THR A 93 1.23 3.72 15.01
N GLN A 94 0.37 3.00 15.76
CA GLN A 94 0.68 2.56 17.12
C GLN A 94 1.76 1.47 17.12
N HIS A 95 1.75 0.57 16.13
CA HIS A 95 2.75 -0.49 16.01
C HIS A 95 4.18 0.06 15.90
N VAL A 96 4.36 1.15 15.15
CA VAL A 96 5.69 1.80 15.02
C VAL A 96 5.99 2.78 16.18
N GLY A 97 5.08 2.95 17.14
CA GLY A 97 5.25 3.84 18.29
C GLY A 97 5.11 5.33 17.97
N ALA A 98 4.59 5.69 16.80
CA ALA A 98 4.30 7.07 16.44
C ALA A 98 2.99 7.55 17.09
N LYS A 99 2.80 8.87 17.16
CA LYS A 99 1.56 9.46 17.67
C LYS A 99 0.51 9.47 16.57
N LEU A 100 -0.62 8.84 16.85
CA LEU A 100 -1.81 8.90 16.02
C LEU A 100 -2.52 10.26 16.16
N VAL A 101 -2.78 10.92 15.05
CA VAL A 101 -3.59 12.15 14.96
C VAL A 101 -4.78 11.86 14.06
N MET A 102 -5.99 12.03 14.58
CA MET A 102 -7.22 11.79 13.81
C MET A 102 -7.85 13.10 13.38
N VAL A 103 -8.35 13.14 12.15
CA VAL A 103 -9.21 14.21 11.63
C VAL A 103 -10.57 13.62 11.26
N ASP A 104 -11.62 14.42 11.35
CA ASP A 104 -12.97 13.94 11.02
C ASP A 104 -13.16 13.76 9.51
N SER A 105 -14.31 13.21 9.12
CA SER A 105 -14.75 13.18 7.72
C SER A 105 -15.42 14.51 7.35
N GLN A 106 -15.38 14.85 6.07
CA GLN A 106 -16.17 15.95 5.55
C GLN A 106 -17.67 15.69 5.77
N LYS A 107 -18.41 16.77 5.96
CA LYS A 107 -19.87 16.66 6.08
C LYS A 107 -20.46 15.98 4.84
N ASP A 108 -21.23 14.94 5.09
CA ASP A 108 -21.92 14.18 4.05
C ASP A 108 -20.99 13.47 3.03
N CYS A 109 -19.75 13.22 3.39
CA CYS A 109 -18.74 12.54 2.58
C CYS A 109 -17.97 11.53 3.41
N VAL A 110 -17.33 10.56 2.76
CA VAL A 110 -16.49 9.55 3.42
C VAL A 110 -15.01 9.92 3.43
N GLU A 111 -14.63 10.96 2.67
CA GLU A 111 -13.26 11.46 2.63
C GLU A 111 -12.93 12.23 3.91
N MET A 112 -11.65 12.28 4.27
CA MET A 112 -11.16 13.06 5.40
C MET A 112 -11.46 14.55 5.21
N ASP A 113 -11.63 15.27 6.31
CA ASP A 113 -11.80 16.73 6.29
C ASP A 113 -10.46 17.41 6.01
N TYR A 114 -10.36 18.04 4.85
CA TYR A 114 -9.12 18.65 4.38
C TYR A 114 -8.74 19.94 5.14
N ASP A 115 -9.70 20.67 5.68
CA ASP A 115 -9.42 21.85 6.50
C ASP A 115 -8.86 21.42 7.86
N GLN A 116 -9.45 20.40 8.49
CA GLN A 116 -8.89 19.80 9.70
C GLN A 116 -7.52 19.17 9.44
N LEU A 117 -7.30 18.53 8.28
CA LEU A 117 -5.98 18.05 7.89
C LEU A 117 -4.97 19.20 7.89
N ALA A 118 -5.29 20.33 7.26
CA ALA A 118 -4.38 21.47 7.21
C ALA A 118 -4.06 22.05 8.60
N GLU A 119 -5.02 22.02 9.53
CA GLU A 119 -4.84 22.48 10.91
C GLU A 119 -4.04 21.50 11.77
N ALA A 120 -4.20 20.19 11.53
CA ALA A 120 -3.56 19.14 12.31
C ALA A 120 -2.05 18.95 12.03
N ILE A 121 -1.55 19.47 10.91
CA ILE A 121 -0.14 19.35 10.52
C ILE A 121 0.77 20.15 11.46
N THR A 122 1.78 19.50 12.01
CA THR A 122 2.81 20.06 12.87
C THR A 122 4.22 19.76 12.36
N GLU A 123 5.26 20.25 13.02
CA GLU A 123 6.67 19.89 12.71
C GLU A 123 6.99 18.40 12.95
N LYS A 124 6.13 17.68 13.69
CA LYS A 124 6.28 16.24 13.96
C LYS A 124 5.59 15.36 12.92
N THR A 125 4.70 15.95 12.10
CA THR A 125 3.95 15.21 11.10
C THR A 125 4.87 14.68 10.00
N LYS A 126 4.89 13.36 9.80
CA LYS A 126 5.69 12.68 8.77
C LYS A 126 4.83 12.14 7.64
N VAL A 127 3.65 11.63 7.97
CA VAL A 127 2.78 10.94 7.01
C VAL A 127 1.34 11.39 7.21
N VAL A 128 0.64 11.54 6.09
CA VAL A 128 -0.83 11.62 6.01
C VAL A 128 -1.32 10.37 5.30
N VAL A 129 -2.36 9.75 5.84
CA VAL A 129 -2.96 8.52 5.28
C VAL A 129 -4.40 8.80 4.84
N PRO A 130 -4.65 9.31 3.64
CA PRO A 130 -5.99 9.34 3.06
C PRO A 130 -6.50 7.90 2.85
N VAL A 131 -7.82 7.70 2.95
CA VAL A 131 -8.45 6.39 2.79
C VAL A 131 -9.45 6.43 1.64
N ASP A 132 -9.23 5.63 0.62
CA ASP A 132 -10.10 5.50 -0.55
C ASP A 132 -11.30 4.57 -0.24
N LEU A 133 -12.12 5.01 0.72
CA LEU A 133 -13.19 4.22 1.30
C LEU A 133 -14.28 3.87 0.27
N GLY A 134 -14.74 2.63 0.27
CA GLY A 134 -15.73 2.14 -0.71
C GLY A 134 -15.22 2.14 -2.15
N GLY A 135 -13.91 2.30 -2.36
CA GLY A 135 -13.29 2.38 -3.68
C GLY A 135 -13.47 3.74 -4.35
N ILE A 136 -13.78 4.79 -3.57
CA ILE A 136 -13.82 6.18 -4.05
C ILE A 136 -12.49 6.82 -3.76
N VAL A 137 -11.79 7.23 -4.82
CA VAL A 137 -10.46 7.86 -4.72
C VAL A 137 -10.60 9.28 -4.16
N CYS A 138 -9.90 9.56 -3.07
CA CYS A 138 -9.87 10.87 -2.40
C CYS A 138 -9.43 12.01 -3.32
N ASP A 139 -9.70 13.24 -2.94
CA ASP A 139 -9.17 14.42 -3.63
C ASP A 139 -7.68 14.63 -3.29
N TYR A 140 -6.82 13.85 -3.94
CA TYR A 140 -5.38 13.95 -3.73
C TYR A 140 -4.79 15.28 -4.19
N ASP A 141 -5.39 15.97 -5.15
CA ASP A 141 -4.92 17.31 -5.52
C ASP A 141 -5.00 18.25 -4.32
N ARG A 142 -6.10 18.16 -3.57
CA ARG A 142 -6.28 18.92 -2.34
C ARG A 142 -5.32 18.49 -1.23
N VAL A 143 -5.10 17.17 -1.07
CA VAL A 143 -4.13 16.65 -0.10
C VAL A 143 -2.72 17.13 -0.42
N PHE A 144 -2.28 17.03 -1.68
CA PHE A 144 -0.95 17.48 -2.10
C PHE A 144 -0.79 19.01 -2.01
N GLU A 145 -1.82 19.77 -2.32
CA GLU A 145 -1.81 21.22 -2.10
C GLU A 145 -1.53 21.56 -0.63
N ILE A 146 -2.22 20.90 0.31
CA ILE A 146 -2.05 21.10 1.75
C ILE A 146 -0.64 20.75 2.21
N VAL A 147 -0.13 19.55 1.86
CA VAL A 147 1.21 19.12 2.30
C VAL A 147 2.31 19.98 1.69
N GLU A 148 2.13 20.51 0.48
CA GLU A 148 3.08 21.44 -0.12
C GLU A 148 3.05 22.83 0.56
N GLN A 149 1.87 23.37 0.87
CA GLN A 149 1.73 24.63 1.65
C GLN A 149 2.37 24.51 3.04
N LYS A 150 2.30 23.34 3.66
CA LYS A 150 2.85 23.06 5.00
C LYS A 150 4.30 22.53 4.95
N LYS A 151 4.92 22.45 3.80
CA LYS A 151 6.29 21.92 3.61
C LYS A 151 7.33 22.60 4.50
N HIS A 152 7.17 23.87 4.80
CA HIS A 152 8.06 24.62 5.70
C HIS A 152 8.09 24.06 7.13
N LEU A 153 7.08 23.31 7.56
CA LEU A 153 7.04 22.62 8.86
C LEU A 153 7.75 21.26 8.82
N PHE A 154 7.92 20.68 7.65
CA PHE A 154 8.47 19.33 7.54
C PHE A 154 9.93 19.26 7.98
N ARG A 155 10.26 18.30 8.83
CA ARG A 155 11.60 18.03 9.35
C ARG A 155 12.00 16.60 9.00
N PRO A 156 12.72 16.39 7.88
CA PRO A 156 13.13 15.04 7.48
C PRO A 156 14.07 14.42 8.52
N SER A 157 13.88 13.16 8.86
CA SER A 157 14.69 12.40 9.81
C SER A 157 15.65 11.42 9.13
N ASN A 158 15.53 11.22 7.82
CA ASN A 158 16.37 10.32 7.04
C ASN A 158 16.45 10.74 5.56
N ALA A 159 17.30 10.02 4.80
CA ALA A 159 17.57 10.34 3.40
C ALA A 159 16.32 10.24 2.50
N LEU A 160 15.45 9.24 2.70
CA LEU A 160 14.23 9.10 1.90
C LEU A 160 13.25 10.23 2.17
N GLN A 161 13.02 10.59 3.43
CA GLN A 161 12.19 11.75 3.80
C GLN A 161 12.76 13.05 3.24
N ALA A 162 14.09 13.23 3.30
CA ALA A 162 14.77 14.40 2.72
C ALA A 162 14.63 14.43 1.19
N LYS A 163 14.70 13.27 0.53
CA LYS A 163 14.51 13.14 -0.91
C LYS A 163 13.10 13.50 -1.35
N ILE A 164 12.07 13.05 -0.62
CA ILE A 164 10.67 13.43 -0.87
C ILE A 164 10.45 14.92 -0.56
N GLY A 165 11.09 15.44 0.49
CA GLY A 165 11.17 16.85 0.81
C GLY A 165 9.91 17.49 1.39
N ARG A 166 8.87 16.69 1.71
CA ARG A 166 7.60 17.11 2.31
C ARG A 166 6.97 15.97 3.10
N ILE A 167 5.87 16.24 3.78
CA ILE A 167 5.03 15.22 4.40
C ILE A 167 4.60 14.21 3.33
N VAL A 168 4.76 12.93 3.65
CA VAL A 168 4.49 11.82 2.73
C VAL A 168 2.98 11.53 2.71
N VAL A 169 2.44 11.29 1.52
CA VAL A 169 1.05 10.86 1.32
C VAL A 169 1.05 9.35 1.07
N ALA A 170 0.59 8.59 2.06
CA ALA A 170 0.53 7.14 2.03
C ALA A 170 -0.93 6.67 2.02
N ALA A 171 -1.47 6.38 0.84
CA ALA A 171 -2.87 6.04 0.66
C ALA A 171 -3.23 4.64 1.20
N ASP A 172 -4.30 4.56 1.99
CA ASP A 172 -4.99 3.30 2.26
C ASP A 172 -6.00 3.04 1.14
N CYS A 173 -5.55 2.27 0.15
CA CYS A 173 -6.32 1.86 -1.02
C CYS A 173 -6.94 0.46 -0.85
N ALA A 174 -7.19 0.01 0.40
CA ALA A 174 -7.74 -1.34 0.66
C ALA A 174 -9.04 -1.63 -0.08
N HIS A 175 -9.78 -0.61 -0.50
CA HIS A 175 -11.01 -0.70 -1.28
C HIS A 175 -10.87 -0.23 -2.74
N ALA A 176 -9.69 0.25 -3.15
CA ALA A 176 -9.54 1.04 -4.37
C ALA A 176 -8.74 0.35 -5.49
N PHE A 177 -8.50 -0.96 -5.42
CA PHE A 177 -7.84 -1.66 -6.53
C PHE A 177 -8.69 -1.54 -7.80
N GLY A 178 -8.13 -0.93 -8.85
CA GLY A 178 -8.85 -0.64 -10.10
C GLY A 178 -9.70 0.64 -10.11
N ALA A 179 -9.76 1.40 -9.00
CA ALA A 179 -10.35 2.73 -9.00
C ALA A 179 -9.43 3.75 -9.69
N SER A 180 -10.03 4.83 -10.18
CA SER A 180 -9.27 5.91 -10.82
C SER A 180 -9.90 7.27 -10.55
N ARG A 181 -9.07 8.32 -10.58
CA ARG A 181 -9.52 9.71 -10.56
C ARG A 181 -8.71 10.55 -11.56
N LYS A 182 -9.38 11.38 -12.35
CA LYS A 182 -8.78 12.22 -13.40
C LYS A 182 -7.87 11.43 -14.37
N GLY A 183 -8.29 10.19 -14.69
CA GLY A 183 -7.57 9.32 -15.60
C GLY A 183 -6.35 8.60 -15.00
N LYS A 184 -6.05 8.79 -13.70
CA LYS A 184 -4.97 8.13 -12.98
C LYS A 184 -5.51 7.02 -12.08
N MET A 185 -4.84 5.89 -12.04
CA MET A 185 -5.17 4.78 -11.14
C MET A 185 -4.86 5.14 -9.68
N ALA A 186 -5.61 4.57 -8.73
CA ALA A 186 -5.41 4.84 -7.30
C ALA A 186 -3.94 4.66 -6.86
N GLY A 187 -3.25 3.63 -7.36
CA GLY A 187 -1.83 3.37 -7.07
C GLY A 187 -0.84 4.37 -7.67
N GLU A 188 -1.29 5.16 -8.66
CA GLU A 188 -0.46 6.11 -9.43
C GLU A 188 -0.49 7.54 -8.84
N ILE A 189 -1.35 7.80 -7.84
CA ILE A 189 -1.61 9.17 -7.39
C ILE A 189 -0.80 9.50 -6.14
N ALA A 190 -0.88 8.68 -5.09
CA ALA A 190 -0.16 8.92 -3.84
C ALA A 190 1.32 8.50 -3.92
N ASP A 191 2.14 8.98 -2.98
CA ASP A 191 3.55 8.56 -2.89
C ASP A 191 3.69 7.06 -2.67
N PHE A 192 2.86 6.51 -1.77
CA PHE A 192 2.71 5.08 -1.50
C PHE A 192 1.24 4.70 -1.47
N SER A 193 0.92 3.49 -1.90
CA SER A 193 -0.46 2.97 -1.88
C SER A 193 -0.47 1.52 -1.40
N SER A 194 -1.35 1.24 -0.44
CA SER A 194 -1.51 -0.07 0.19
C SER A 194 -2.85 -0.69 -0.20
N PHE A 195 -2.82 -1.86 -0.84
CA PHE A 195 -4.00 -2.57 -1.33
C PHE A 195 -4.28 -3.82 -0.50
N SER A 196 -5.57 -4.14 -0.32
CA SER A 196 -6.01 -5.36 0.33
C SER A 196 -6.56 -6.36 -0.70
N PHE A 197 -6.12 -7.60 -0.56
CA PHE A 197 -6.59 -8.73 -1.35
C PHE A 197 -7.28 -9.79 -0.49
N HIS A 198 -7.85 -9.34 0.64
CA HIS A 198 -8.68 -10.19 1.49
C HIS A 198 -9.92 -10.71 0.72
N ALA A 199 -10.45 -11.85 1.13
CA ALA A 199 -11.52 -12.58 0.41
C ALA A 199 -12.78 -11.75 0.08
N VAL A 200 -13.11 -10.73 0.89
CA VAL A 200 -14.30 -9.88 0.66
C VAL A 200 -14.04 -8.69 -0.29
N LYS A 201 -12.80 -8.49 -0.72
CA LYS A 201 -12.43 -7.37 -1.60
C LYS A 201 -12.81 -7.65 -3.05
N ASN A 202 -12.77 -6.61 -3.85
CA ASN A 202 -13.08 -6.68 -5.29
C ASN A 202 -12.04 -7.44 -6.12
N PHE A 203 -10.82 -7.57 -5.62
CA PHE A 203 -9.73 -8.42 -6.09
C PHE A 203 -9.21 -9.22 -4.91
N THR A 204 -8.98 -10.52 -5.06
CA THR A 204 -8.59 -11.33 -3.90
C THR A 204 -7.52 -12.38 -4.19
N THR A 205 -6.73 -12.65 -3.15
CA THR A 205 -5.79 -13.78 -3.05
C THR A 205 -6.12 -14.67 -1.83
N ALA A 206 -7.39 -14.68 -1.39
CA ALA A 206 -7.91 -15.21 -0.12
C ALA A 206 -7.50 -14.31 1.07
N GLU A 207 -6.24 -14.31 1.43
CA GLU A 207 -5.55 -13.32 2.23
C GLU A 207 -4.45 -12.71 1.37
N GLY A 208 -4.15 -11.43 1.56
CA GLY A 208 -3.09 -10.76 0.83
C GLY A 208 -3.21 -9.26 0.80
N GLY A 209 -2.19 -8.65 0.25
CA GLY A 209 -2.12 -7.23 -0.02
C GLY A 209 -0.90 -6.90 -0.87
N ALA A 210 -0.80 -5.65 -1.24
CA ALA A 210 0.35 -5.13 -1.95
C ALA A 210 0.68 -3.71 -1.50
N LEU A 211 1.97 -3.41 -1.50
CA LEU A 211 2.51 -2.07 -1.43
C LEU A 211 3.01 -1.67 -2.82
N THR A 212 2.57 -0.50 -3.30
CA THR A 212 3.13 0.15 -4.49
C THR A 212 3.58 1.57 -4.16
N TRP A 213 4.37 2.18 -5.04
CA TRP A 213 4.76 3.58 -4.90
C TRP A 213 4.90 4.27 -6.27
N HIS A 214 4.72 5.59 -6.23
CA HIS A 214 4.85 6.47 -7.38
C HIS A 214 5.54 7.79 -6.96
N LEU A 215 6.87 7.68 -6.74
CA LEU A 215 7.69 8.74 -6.16
C LEU A 215 8.41 9.60 -7.20
N HIS A 216 8.24 9.30 -8.50
CA HIS A 216 8.85 10.02 -9.62
C HIS A 216 10.39 10.12 -9.56
N PHE A 217 11.05 9.17 -8.87
CA PHE A 217 12.51 9.15 -8.80
C PHE A 217 13.18 8.64 -10.10
N GLY A 218 12.42 7.96 -10.97
CA GLY A 218 12.94 7.37 -12.19
C GLY A 218 14.13 6.46 -11.93
N ASP A 219 15.19 6.62 -12.72
CA ASP A 219 16.46 5.90 -12.60
C ASP A 219 17.48 6.62 -11.72
N GLU A 220 17.05 7.57 -10.89
CA GLU A 220 17.95 8.30 -10.02
C GLU A 220 18.59 7.37 -8.99
N LYS A 221 19.92 7.40 -8.95
CA LYS A 221 20.73 6.56 -8.08
C LYS A 221 20.74 7.08 -6.67
N VAL A 222 20.86 6.16 -5.72
CA VAL A 222 21.06 6.50 -4.32
C VAL A 222 22.51 6.97 -4.16
N GLU A 223 22.69 8.21 -3.78
CA GLU A 223 24.00 8.72 -3.40
C GLU A 223 24.23 8.49 -1.90
N PRO A 224 25.41 8.01 -1.50
CA PRO A 224 25.80 7.95 -0.09
C PRO A 224 25.89 9.38 0.46
N THR A 225 24.79 9.92 0.95
CA THR A 225 24.79 11.24 1.57
C THR A 225 25.25 11.10 3.02
N PRO A 226 26.24 11.88 3.48
CA PRO A 226 26.52 11.99 4.90
C PRO A 226 25.27 12.54 5.57
N ILE A 227 24.66 11.78 6.48
CA ILE A 227 23.56 12.28 7.31
C ILE A 227 24.14 13.45 8.10
N PRO A 228 23.53 14.66 8.04
CA PRO A 228 23.95 15.76 8.91
C PRO A 228 23.88 15.24 10.35
N SER A 229 24.99 15.27 11.08
CA SER A 229 25.04 14.82 12.45
C SER A 229 23.94 15.51 13.24
N LEU A 230 23.00 14.75 13.78
CA LEU A 230 22.09 15.22 14.81
C LEU A 230 22.95 15.62 16.01
N LYS A 231 23.33 16.88 16.08
CA LYS A 231 23.94 17.48 17.27
C LYS A 231 22.88 17.39 18.37
N GLY A 232 23.06 16.46 19.31
CA GLY A 232 22.23 16.42 20.49
C GLY A 232 22.03 15.08 21.19
N ARG A 233 22.92 14.08 21.00
CA ARG A 233 23.06 12.97 21.96
C ARG A 233 24.55 12.68 22.17
N GLU A 234 25.06 13.13 23.29
CA GLU A 234 26.34 12.71 23.82
C GLU A 234 26.28 11.21 24.20
N THR A 235 26.67 10.35 23.29
CA THR A 235 27.23 9.04 23.59
C THR A 235 28.49 8.92 22.76
N GLY A 236 29.65 8.99 23.43
CA GLY A 236 30.98 8.96 22.82
C GLY A 236 31.29 7.63 22.13
N THR A 237 30.73 7.42 20.97
CA THR A 237 31.15 6.41 20.01
C THR A 237 31.31 7.08 18.66
N ASP A 238 32.50 6.92 18.13
CA ASP A 238 32.94 7.35 16.81
C ASP A 238 31.86 7.08 15.77
N VAL A 239 31.20 8.15 15.24
CA VAL A 239 30.15 8.02 14.21
C VAL A 239 30.86 7.62 12.94
N ARG A 240 31.08 6.31 12.76
CA ARG A 240 31.39 5.77 11.45
C ARG A 240 30.27 6.19 10.53
N THR A 241 30.59 6.90 9.46
CA THR A 241 29.69 7.21 8.35
C THR A 241 29.02 5.91 7.90
N VAL A 242 27.79 5.66 8.36
CA VAL A 242 27.03 4.49 7.92
C VAL A 242 26.58 4.78 6.51
N SER A 243 27.32 4.27 5.53
CA SER A 243 26.96 4.34 4.11
C SER A 243 25.78 3.38 3.82
N GLY A 244 24.58 3.68 4.39
CA GLY A 244 23.44 2.78 4.26
C GLY A 244 22.14 3.40 4.76
N TYR A 245 21.02 2.73 4.49
CA TYR A 245 19.69 3.09 4.93
C TYR A 245 19.16 2.04 5.92
N HIS A 246 18.62 2.45 7.06
CA HIS A 246 18.27 1.54 8.18
C HIS A 246 19.40 0.62 8.63
N GLY A 247 20.65 1.06 8.55
CA GLY A 247 21.82 0.24 8.84
C GLY A 247 22.14 -0.80 7.76
N ILE A 248 21.42 -0.81 6.64
CA ILE A 248 21.61 -1.70 5.50
C ILE A 248 22.48 -0.96 4.46
N PRO A 249 23.64 -1.49 4.06
CA PRO A 249 24.50 -0.85 3.09
C PRO A 249 23.80 -0.61 1.74
N TYR A 250 24.09 0.51 1.10
CA TYR A 250 23.72 0.74 -0.29
C TYR A 250 24.48 -0.21 -1.22
N VAL A 251 23.84 -0.57 -2.33
CA VAL A 251 24.51 -1.28 -3.42
C VAL A 251 24.97 -0.25 -4.45
N GLU A 252 26.20 -0.36 -4.92
CA GLU A 252 26.76 0.56 -5.90
C GLU A 252 25.88 0.63 -7.16
N GLY A 253 25.48 1.83 -7.55
CA GLY A 253 24.64 2.09 -8.71
C GLY A 253 23.16 1.77 -8.53
N GLU A 254 22.71 1.36 -7.33
CA GLU A 254 21.31 1.09 -6.99
C GLU A 254 20.47 2.37 -7.11
N THR A 255 19.31 2.27 -7.76
CA THR A 255 18.32 3.35 -7.79
C THR A 255 17.48 3.37 -6.52
N TRP A 256 16.79 4.50 -6.26
CA TRP A 256 15.84 4.59 -5.14
C TRP A 256 14.73 3.54 -5.23
N ASN A 257 14.23 3.23 -6.45
CA ASN A 257 13.21 2.22 -6.64
C ASN A 257 13.71 0.80 -6.34
N GLU A 258 14.96 0.49 -6.68
CA GLU A 258 15.61 -0.78 -6.36
C GLU A 258 15.89 -0.90 -4.86
N LEU A 259 16.35 0.16 -4.20
CA LEU A 259 16.53 0.21 -2.76
C LEU A 259 15.23 -0.06 -2.02
N LEU A 260 14.15 0.67 -2.34
CA LEU A 260 12.83 0.49 -1.71
C LEU A 260 12.30 -0.94 -1.88
N TYR A 261 12.45 -1.48 -3.09
CA TYR A 261 12.04 -2.86 -3.36
C TYR A 261 12.86 -3.87 -2.54
N ARG A 262 14.17 -3.74 -2.52
CA ARG A 262 15.08 -4.60 -1.74
C ARG A 262 14.82 -4.50 -0.24
N LEU A 263 14.63 -3.31 0.30
CA LEU A 263 14.28 -3.11 1.71
C LEU A 263 12.94 -3.77 2.06
N SER A 264 11.93 -3.61 1.20
CA SER A 264 10.63 -4.24 1.42
C SER A 264 10.72 -5.77 1.42
N GLN A 265 11.57 -6.37 0.56
CA GLN A 265 11.82 -7.81 0.58
C GLN A 265 12.48 -8.25 1.90
N LEU A 266 13.49 -7.51 2.38
CA LEU A 266 14.17 -7.76 3.65
C LEU A 266 13.20 -7.65 4.83
N PHE A 267 12.42 -6.58 4.90
CA PHE A 267 11.50 -6.31 6.00
C PHE A 267 10.36 -7.32 6.06
N SER A 268 9.93 -7.83 4.90
CA SER A 268 8.86 -8.84 4.83
C SER A 268 9.30 -10.26 5.15
N LEU A 269 10.61 -10.54 5.18
CA LEU A 269 11.17 -11.89 5.33
C LEU A 269 12.30 -11.96 6.37
N HIS A 270 12.02 -11.56 7.62
CA HIS A 270 12.95 -11.65 8.76
C HIS A 270 14.32 -10.98 8.54
N GLY A 271 14.46 -10.07 7.60
CA GLY A 271 15.75 -9.47 7.25
C GLY A 271 16.72 -10.42 6.53
N GLN A 272 16.23 -11.50 5.92
CA GLN A 272 17.06 -12.39 5.13
C GLN A 272 17.53 -11.69 3.85
N ASN A 273 18.84 -11.67 3.60
CA ASN A 273 19.45 -11.06 2.42
C ASN A 273 19.27 -11.87 1.12
N LYS A 274 18.73 -13.10 1.22
CA LYS A 274 18.38 -13.96 0.08
C LYS A 274 16.98 -14.53 0.28
N ASP A 275 16.13 -14.35 -0.70
CA ASP A 275 14.83 -15.03 -0.75
C ASP A 275 14.98 -16.51 -1.13
N ALA A 276 13.87 -17.27 -1.11
CA ALA A 276 13.89 -18.68 -1.44
C ALA A 276 14.33 -18.93 -2.89
N LEU A 277 13.99 -18.02 -3.82
CA LEU A 277 14.36 -18.13 -5.24
C LEU A 277 15.88 -17.97 -5.45
N ALA A 278 16.49 -17.02 -4.75
CA ALA A 278 17.94 -16.81 -4.80
C ALA A 278 18.73 -18.01 -4.24
N LYS A 279 18.15 -18.77 -3.29
CA LYS A 279 18.76 -19.95 -2.66
C LYS A 279 18.79 -21.20 -3.55
N THR A 280 18.10 -21.21 -4.69
CA THR A 280 18.07 -22.37 -5.60
C THR A 280 19.36 -22.56 -6.42
N LYS A 281 20.22 -21.55 -6.47
CA LYS A 281 21.52 -21.66 -7.14
C LYS A 281 22.46 -22.56 -6.35
N LEU A 282 23.24 -23.39 -7.03
CA LEU A 282 24.21 -24.29 -6.40
C LEU A 282 25.15 -23.50 -5.46
N GLY A 283 25.24 -23.93 -4.20
CA GLY A 283 26.07 -23.23 -3.18
C GLY A 283 25.46 -21.98 -2.58
N ALA A 284 24.22 -21.60 -2.92
CA ALA A 284 23.57 -20.36 -2.48
C ALA A 284 22.68 -20.51 -1.23
N TRP A 285 22.78 -21.62 -0.50
CA TRP A 285 21.96 -21.91 0.68
C TRP A 285 22.28 -21.01 1.89
N GLU A 286 23.50 -20.48 1.96
CA GLU A 286 23.90 -19.55 3.02
C GLU A 286 23.23 -18.18 2.83
N TYR A 287 22.71 -17.62 3.93
CA TYR A 287 22.14 -16.28 4.00
C TYR A 287 22.39 -15.66 5.36
N ASP A 288 22.38 -14.35 5.42
CA ASP A 288 22.52 -13.58 6.66
C ASP A 288 21.17 -13.00 7.06
N ILE A 289 20.98 -12.81 8.36
CA ILE A 289 19.91 -12.00 8.95
C ILE A 289 20.49 -10.63 9.25
N ILE A 290 20.04 -9.61 8.50
CA ILE A 290 20.55 -8.25 8.60
C ILE A 290 19.87 -7.48 9.75
N GLY A 291 18.65 -7.86 10.11
CA GLY A 291 17.91 -7.22 11.20
C GLY A 291 16.63 -7.98 11.59
N PRO A 292 16.03 -7.64 12.74
CA PRO A 292 14.88 -8.35 13.30
C PRO A 292 13.56 -7.80 12.73
N TRP A 293 13.28 -8.07 11.47
CA TRP A 293 12.02 -7.64 10.84
C TRP A 293 10.98 -8.76 10.77
N TYR A 294 9.86 -8.47 10.09
CA TYR A 294 8.64 -9.26 10.12
C TYR A 294 8.67 -10.48 9.18
N LYS A 295 7.64 -11.30 9.30
CA LYS A 295 7.30 -12.37 8.37
C LYS A 295 5.92 -12.10 7.79
N CYS A 296 5.87 -11.33 6.70
CA CYS A 296 4.62 -10.87 6.08
C CYS A 296 4.62 -10.96 4.54
N ASN A 297 5.51 -11.77 3.97
CA ASN A 297 5.59 -12.02 2.53
C ASN A 297 4.36 -12.80 2.02
N MET A 298 4.00 -12.58 0.76
CA MET A 298 2.99 -13.39 0.06
C MET A 298 3.59 -14.73 -0.39
N THR A 299 2.78 -15.77 -0.44
CA THR A 299 3.13 -17.10 -0.97
C THR A 299 2.71 -17.26 -2.43
N ASP A 300 3.35 -18.19 -3.16
CA ASP A 300 2.94 -18.49 -4.54
C ASP A 300 1.55 -19.12 -4.65
N ILE A 301 1.05 -19.76 -3.57
CA ILE A 301 -0.34 -20.25 -3.51
C ILE A 301 -1.32 -19.05 -3.55
N MET A 302 -1.05 -18.01 -2.77
CA MET A 302 -1.85 -16.78 -2.78
C MET A 302 -1.72 -16.04 -4.12
N ALA A 303 -0.49 -15.95 -4.62
CA ALA A 303 -0.22 -15.30 -5.90
C ALA A 303 -0.87 -16.04 -7.09
N ALA A 304 -1.02 -17.35 -7.03
CA ALA A 304 -1.72 -18.14 -8.04
C ALA A 304 -3.20 -17.69 -8.18
N LEU A 305 -3.90 -17.49 -7.06
CA LEU A 305 -5.24 -16.91 -7.06
C LEU A 305 -5.22 -15.52 -7.71
N GLY A 306 -4.29 -14.67 -7.28
CA GLY A 306 -4.16 -13.29 -7.77
C GLY A 306 -3.90 -13.21 -9.28
N LEU A 307 -3.10 -14.09 -9.85
CA LEU A 307 -2.81 -14.10 -11.29
C LEU A 307 -4.07 -14.37 -12.13
N VAL A 308 -4.91 -15.32 -11.73
CA VAL A 308 -6.17 -15.58 -12.42
C VAL A 308 -7.17 -14.45 -12.18
N GLN A 309 -7.23 -13.92 -10.96
CA GLN A 309 -8.06 -12.74 -10.69
C GLN A 309 -7.64 -11.53 -11.56
N MET A 310 -6.34 -11.30 -11.78
CA MET A 310 -5.85 -10.24 -12.67
C MET A 310 -6.34 -10.42 -14.11
N GLU A 311 -6.29 -11.63 -14.65
CA GLU A 311 -6.80 -11.95 -15.99
C GLU A 311 -8.28 -11.65 -16.13
N ARG A 312 -9.08 -11.98 -15.10
CA ARG A 312 -10.54 -11.81 -15.06
C ARG A 312 -10.97 -10.41 -14.60
N TYR A 313 -10.05 -9.62 -14.08
CA TYR A 313 -10.38 -8.41 -13.33
C TYR A 313 -11.18 -7.35 -14.12
N PRO A 314 -10.92 -7.08 -15.41
CA PRO A 314 -11.74 -6.16 -16.20
C PRO A 314 -13.23 -6.56 -16.24
N GLN A 315 -13.52 -7.86 -16.32
CA GLN A 315 -14.87 -8.38 -16.33
C GLN A 315 -15.54 -8.26 -14.94
N LEU A 316 -14.77 -8.52 -13.88
CA LEU A 316 -15.25 -8.38 -12.50
C LEU A 316 -15.60 -6.92 -12.18
N LEU A 317 -14.77 -5.96 -12.58
CA LEU A 317 -15.05 -4.53 -12.44
C LEU A 317 -16.29 -4.11 -13.24
N ALA A 318 -16.42 -4.54 -14.50
CA ALA A 318 -17.57 -4.23 -15.33
C ALA A 318 -18.87 -4.74 -14.68
N ARG A 319 -18.85 -5.96 -14.13
CA ARG A 319 -20.02 -6.52 -13.43
C ARG A 319 -20.38 -5.75 -12.17
N ARG A 320 -19.40 -5.33 -11.37
CA ARG A 320 -19.62 -4.49 -10.18
C ARG A 320 -20.25 -3.15 -10.58
N LYS A 321 -19.77 -2.54 -11.65
CA LYS A 321 -20.33 -1.31 -12.21
C LYS A 321 -21.81 -1.45 -12.56
N GLU A 322 -22.19 -2.51 -13.25
CA GLU A 322 -23.59 -2.79 -13.55
C GLU A 322 -24.46 -2.93 -12.28
N ILE A 323 -23.91 -3.57 -11.25
CA ILE A 323 -24.64 -3.76 -9.98
C ILE A 323 -24.87 -2.40 -9.29
N ILE A 324 -23.84 -1.55 -9.20
CA ILE A 324 -23.98 -0.21 -8.60
C ILE A 324 -24.99 0.62 -9.38
N GLN A 325 -24.91 0.66 -10.70
CA GLN A 325 -25.88 1.40 -11.53
C GLN A 325 -27.32 0.94 -11.29
N ARG A 326 -27.53 -0.36 -11.03
CA ARG A 326 -28.86 -0.86 -10.64
C ARG A 326 -29.30 -0.40 -9.26
N TYR A 327 -28.37 -0.32 -8.29
CA TYR A 327 -28.65 0.25 -6.98
C TYR A 327 -28.97 1.73 -7.08
N ASP A 328 -28.18 2.51 -7.80
CA ASP A 328 -28.37 3.94 -8.01
C ASP A 328 -29.75 4.22 -8.61
N GLU A 329 -30.14 3.48 -9.66
CA GLU A 329 -31.46 3.60 -10.28
C GLU A 329 -32.59 3.13 -9.33
N GLY A 330 -32.40 2.01 -8.61
CA GLY A 330 -33.41 1.47 -7.71
C GLY A 330 -33.63 2.27 -6.44
N LEU A 331 -32.65 3.07 -6.02
CA LEU A 331 -32.68 3.87 -4.78
C LEU A 331 -32.96 5.36 -5.01
N LYS A 332 -32.97 5.82 -6.26
CA LYS A 332 -33.05 7.26 -6.61
C LYS A 332 -34.26 7.99 -6.04
N ASP A 333 -35.40 7.30 -5.88
CA ASP A 333 -36.65 7.87 -5.38
C ASP A 333 -36.81 7.67 -3.85
N LEU A 334 -35.84 7.08 -3.19
CA LEU A 334 -35.83 6.88 -1.75
C LEU A 334 -35.06 8.00 -1.05
N ASN A 335 -35.47 8.34 0.18
CA ASN A 335 -34.74 9.30 1.01
C ASN A 335 -33.48 8.62 1.64
N VAL A 336 -32.57 8.19 0.77
CA VAL A 336 -31.29 7.61 1.15
C VAL A 336 -30.17 8.31 0.39
N LYS A 337 -29.02 8.44 1.02
CA LYS A 337 -27.83 8.95 0.37
C LYS A 337 -26.95 7.78 -0.04
N VAL A 338 -26.65 7.68 -1.32
CA VAL A 338 -25.71 6.69 -1.87
C VAL A 338 -24.36 7.33 -2.11
N LEU A 339 -23.29 6.51 -2.06
CA LEU A 339 -21.95 6.97 -2.43
C LEU A 339 -21.88 7.19 -3.95
N ASN A 340 -21.25 8.29 -4.35
CA ASN A 340 -21.03 8.57 -5.76
C ASN A 340 -19.80 7.81 -6.26
N HIS A 341 -20.02 6.63 -6.81
CA HIS A 341 -18.94 5.78 -7.34
C HIS A 341 -18.49 6.19 -8.75
N TYR A 342 -19.29 6.96 -9.48
CA TYR A 342 -18.98 7.36 -10.84
C TYR A 342 -19.32 8.83 -11.06
N GLY A 343 -18.34 9.58 -11.50
CA GLY A 343 -18.45 10.98 -11.87
C GLY A 343 -17.73 11.24 -13.20
N ASN A 344 -17.67 12.52 -13.55
CA ASN A 344 -16.95 12.95 -14.75
C ASN A 344 -15.43 12.77 -14.62
N ASP A 345 -14.91 12.76 -13.39
CA ASP A 345 -13.49 12.74 -13.08
C ASP A 345 -13.04 11.51 -12.29
N HIS A 346 -13.96 10.63 -11.87
CA HIS A 346 -13.62 9.46 -11.08
C HIS A 346 -14.44 8.22 -11.43
N GLN A 347 -13.83 7.06 -11.23
CA GLN A 347 -14.44 5.74 -11.33
C GLN A 347 -14.05 4.92 -10.09
N GLY A 348 -15.04 4.56 -9.29
CA GLY A 348 -14.82 3.71 -8.13
C GLY A 348 -14.58 2.24 -8.52
N SER A 349 -13.85 1.52 -7.70
CA SER A 349 -13.60 0.08 -7.87
C SER A 349 -14.66 -0.80 -7.22
N MET A 350 -15.52 -0.22 -6.42
CA MET A 350 -16.69 -0.87 -5.81
C MET A 350 -16.34 -2.09 -4.96
N SER A 351 -15.49 -1.86 -3.99
CA SER A 351 -15.18 -2.86 -2.98
C SER A 351 -16.28 -2.98 -1.94
#